data_e1fc09f3b32e8ca0835417a34f9f18ab
#
_entry.id   e1fc09f3b32e8ca0835417a34f9f18ab
#
_cell.length_a   1.000
_cell.length_b   1.000
_cell.length_c   1.000
_cell.angle_alpha   90.00
_cell.angle_beta   90.00
_cell.angle_gamma   90.00
#
_symmetry.space_group_name_H-M   'P 1'
#
loop_
_entity.id
_entity.type
_entity.pdbx_description
1 polymer ?
#
loop_
_entity_poly.entity_id
_entity_poly.type
_entity_poly.pdbx_seq_one_letter_code
_entity_poly.pdbx_strand_id
1 'polypeptide(L)'
;MKLEKLLNGFEYEIIGNKDVDITTLVYDSRKVEEGSLFVCMVGAAFNAHDFIDQVIEKGAHAIVISQDVPLKEGMTYIKVKDTRIALALLSCAYFNYPSKELKVVGITGTKGKTSSSLMIKSILEHAGKKVGIIGTNGTFIGDIHEPTANTTPESYELQRIMRKMVEHDCEYCVMEVSSQALKMNRVAGIEFDYGVFTNISPDHIGPNEHKDFAEYMACKKHLFDFCKVGLFDKDDEHFEEFTKDVPCKVLTYSIEKDSDLKAEHIELYNENGELGITFDTKGLINASFKASMPGKFNAYNALVAIMICYLIDVPTKDIQNTLPQVHVLGRGQVMHVSPDYSVLIDYAHNGVSFESIISTVEQYNPNKLIVVYGSGGKRSKTRRYESGEVVAKHSGYSILTADNPRGEKIVDICKDIVVGIDKYHGEYTIIPDRKEAIYHALDMACKGDVVLLLGKGHETYMIGEDEVTRHFSETEVLEEYKKERGLNA
;
A
#
# COMPACT_ATOMS: atom_id res chain seq x y z
N MET A 1 14.39 24.97 19.60
CA MET A 1 15.60 24.36 18.98
C MET A 1 16.32 25.43 18.17
N LYS A 2 17.65 25.50 18.18
CA LYS A 2 18.37 26.47 17.34
C LYS A 2 18.25 26.13 15.86
N LEU A 3 18.01 27.13 14.99
CA LEU A 3 17.89 26.97 13.54
C LEU A 3 19.11 26.23 12.94
N GLU A 4 20.33 26.56 13.39
CA GLU A 4 21.56 25.94 12.91
C GLU A 4 21.57 24.42 13.05
N LYS A 5 20.93 23.85 14.09
CA LYS A 5 20.83 22.39 14.30
C LYS A 5 19.92 21.69 13.28
N LEU A 6 19.02 22.44 12.66
CA LEU A 6 18.11 21.94 11.62
C LEU A 6 18.74 21.97 10.23
N LEU A 7 19.65 22.93 9.97
CA LEU A 7 20.25 23.17 8.66
C LEU A 7 21.44 22.23 8.41
N ASN A 8 21.16 20.97 8.17
CA ASN A 8 22.21 19.97 7.93
C ASN A 8 21.89 19.11 6.70
N GLY A 9 22.90 18.77 5.93
CA GLY A 9 22.79 17.81 4.82
C GLY A 9 22.33 18.40 3.47
N PHE A 10 22.18 19.73 3.34
CA PHE A 10 21.83 20.40 2.07
C PHE A 10 22.49 21.76 1.95
N GLU A 11 22.58 22.28 0.72
CA GLU A 11 23.11 23.62 0.44
C GLU A 11 22.03 24.68 0.69
N TYR A 12 22.40 25.75 1.38
CA TYR A 12 21.52 26.88 1.67
C TYR A 12 22.27 28.19 1.79
N GLU A 13 21.55 29.29 1.64
CA GLU A 13 21.97 30.64 1.95
C GLU A 13 21.07 31.23 3.04
N ILE A 14 21.64 31.83 4.09
CA ILE A 14 20.84 32.51 5.13
C ILE A 14 20.87 34.01 4.88
N ILE A 15 19.69 34.62 4.82
CA ILE A 15 19.49 36.04 4.74
C ILE A 15 18.79 36.50 6.04
N GLY A 16 19.44 37.30 6.84
CA GLY A 16 18.95 37.78 8.16
C GLY A 16 19.73 37.18 9.34
N ASN A 17 19.07 37.01 10.48
CA ASN A 17 19.70 36.56 11.71
C ASN A 17 19.88 35.00 11.68
N LYS A 18 21.09 34.52 11.99
CA LYS A 18 21.39 33.09 12.07
C LYS A 18 21.01 32.47 13.42
N ASP A 19 21.01 33.28 14.48
CA ASP A 19 20.74 32.83 15.83
C ASP A 19 19.23 32.96 16.15
N VAL A 20 18.45 32.07 15.55
CA VAL A 20 16.99 32.04 15.70
C VAL A 20 16.58 30.77 16.43
N ASP A 21 15.70 30.90 17.40
CA ASP A 21 15.06 29.77 18.07
C ASP A 21 13.79 29.37 17.31
N ILE A 22 13.70 28.08 16.99
CA ILE A 22 12.56 27.47 16.29
C ILE A 22 11.80 26.58 17.28
N THR A 23 10.51 26.82 17.39
CA THR A 23 9.57 26.02 18.21
C THR A 23 8.97 24.88 17.44
N THR A 24 8.57 25.13 16.19
CA THR A 24 7.91 24.13 15.35
C THR A 24 8.36 24.24 13.88
N LEU A 25 8.37 23.12 13.17
CA LEU A 25 8.60 23.03 11.72
C LEU A 25 7.24 22.85 11.04
N VAL A 26 6.88 23.69 10.10
CA VAL A 26 5.58 23.67 9.42
C VAL A 26 5.71 23.93 7.92
N TYR A 27 4.83 23.30 7.12
CA TYR A 27 4.72 23.50 5.67
C TYR A 27 3.26 23.82 5.24
N ASP A 28 2.34 23.93 6.20
CA ASP A 28 0.95 24.37 6.01
C ASP A 28 0.78 25.73 6.68
N SER A 29 0.51 26.77 5.89
CA SER A 29 0.36 28.16 6.38
C SER A 29 -0.75 28.35 7.43
N ARG A 30 -1.69 27.40 7.51
CA ARG A 30 -2.78 27.40 8.50
C ARG A 30 -2.29 27.00 9.89
N LYS A 31 -1.20 26.20 9.96
CA LYS A 31 -0.61 25.65 11.19
C LYS A 31 0.55 26.46 11.74
N VAL A 32 0.86 27.62 11.12
CA VAL A 32 1.92 28.52 11.59
C VAL A 32 1.52 29.13 12.92
N GLU A 33 2.45 29.13 13.88
CA GLU A 33 2.38 29.72 15.21
C GLU A 33 3.68 30.43 15.55
N GLU A 34 3.74 31.11 16.70
CA GLU A 34 4.92 31.86 17.14
C GLU A 34 6.17 30.95 17.23
N GLY A 35 7.24 31.39 16.62
CA GLY A 35 8.52 30.64 16.58
C GLY A 35 8.60 29.58 15.47
N SER A 36 7.64 29.50 14.56
CA SER A 36 7.64 28.53 13.47
C SER A 36 8.78 28.74 12.47
N LEU A 37 9.37 27.65 11.98
CA LEU A 37 10.10 27.57 10.71
C LEU A 37 9.12 27.12 9.63
N PHE A 38 8.76 28.02 8.73
CA PHE A 38 7.82 27.74 7.64
C PHE A 38 8.56 27.35 6.37
N VAL A 39 8.18 26.26 5.72
CA VAL A 39 8.76 25.83 4.43
C VAL A 39 7.77 26.10 3.29
N CYS A 40 8.19 26.96 2.35
CA CYS A 40 7.38 27.31 1.19
C CYS A 40 7.34 26.20 0.15
N MET A 41 6.36 25.29 0.27
CA MET A 41 6.17 24.21 -0.70
C MET A 41 5.53 24.73 -1.99
N VAL A 42 6.00 24.21 -3.14
CA VAL A 42 5.41 24.45 -4.45
C VAL A 42 4.62 23.21 -4.87
N GLY A 43 3.31 23.36 -5.01
CA GLY A 43 2.38 22.34 -5.48
C GLY A 43 1.92 22.57 -6.91
N ALA A 44 1.17 21.63 -7.49
CA ALA A 44 0.64 21.74 -8.84
C ALA A 44 -0.41 22.87 -8.97
N ALA A 45 -1.17 23.14 -7.92
CA ALA A 45 -2.28 24.10 -7.91
C ALA A 45 -2.05 25.31 -6.98
N PHE A 46 -0.96 25.36 -6.22
CA PHE A 46 -0.67 26.45 -5.30
C PHE A 46 0.83 26.64 -5.11
N ASN A 47 1.22 27.89 -4.73
CA ASN A 47 2.60 28.23 -4.38
C ASN A 47 2.61 28.83 -2.97
N ALA A 48 3.27 28.15 -2.01
CA ALA A 48 3.27 28.62 -0.64
C ALA A 48 4.08 29.91 -0.43
N HIS A 49 4.91 30.34 -1.38
CA HIS A 49 5.57 31.65 -1.35
C HIS A 49 4.56 32.82 -1.37
N ASP A 50 3.35 32.62 -1.91
CA ASP A 50 2.28 33.64 -1.93
C ASP A 50 1.71 33.95 -0.53
N PHE A 51 2.00 33.08 0.47
CA PHE A 51 1.50 33.24 1.84
C PHE A 51 2.54 33.77 2.82
N ILE A 52 3.70 34.24 2.36
CA ILE A 52 4.81 34.72 3.21
C ILE A 52 4.35 35.82 4.17
N ASP A 53 3.64 36.86 3.70
CA ASP A 53 3.16 37.93 4.56
C ASP A 53 2.24 37.39 5.67
N GLN A 54 1.34 36.48 5.32
CA GLN A 54 0.42 35.85 6.28
C GLN A 54 1.15 35.00 7.35
N VAL A 55 2.19 34.26 6.98
CA VAL A 55 2.92 33.45 7.96
C VAL A 55 3.82 34.28 8.87
N ILE A 56 4.33 35.43 8.38
CA ILE A 56 5.03 36.40 9.21
C ILE A 56 4.09 36.98 10.25
N GLU A 57 2.89 37.41 9.85
CA GLU A 57 1.87 37.96 10.76
C GLU A 57 1.45 36.93 11.85
N LYS A 58 1.53 35.62 11.55
CA LYS A 58 1.25 34.55 12.49
C LYS A 58 2.42 34.19 13.41
N GLY A 59 3.57 34.86 13.28
CA GLY A 59 4.72 34.68 14.17
C GLY A 59 5.76 33.70 13.66
N ALA A 60 5.87 33.44 12.36
CA ALA A 60 7.00 32.69 11.82
C ALA A 60 8.31 33.41 12.14
N HIS A 61 9.31 32.69 12.66
CA HIS A 61 10.65 33.22 12.95
C HIS A 61 11.62 33.06 11.78
N ALA A 62 11.41 32.05 10.96
CA ALA A 62 12.23 31.83 9.77
C ALA A 62 11.41 31.18 8.65
N ILE A 63 11.81 31.42 7.40
CA ILE A 63 11.10 30.95 6.20
C ILE A 63 12.09 30.33 5.22
N VAL A 64 11.80 29.08 4.76
CA VAL A 64 12.57 28.42 3.71
C VAL A 64 11.93 28.73 2.36
N ILE A 65 12.72 29.27 1.45
CA ILE A 65 12.28 29.71 0.12
C ILE A 65 13.13 29.10 -0.99
N SER A 66 12.54 28.87 -2.17
CA SER A 66 13.27 28.47 -3.39
C SER A 66 13.13 29.48 -4.52
N GLN A 67 12.45 30.60 -4.27
CA GLN A 67 12.21 31.66 -5.25
C GLN A 67 12.64 33.00 -4.65
N ASP A 68 12.90 33.98 -5.52
CA ASP A 68 13.14 35.37 -5.09
C ASP A 68 11.80 35.96 -4.62
N VAL A 69 11.80 36.48 -3.41
CA VAL A 69 10.63 37.11 -2.76
C VAL A 69 11.00 38.45 -2.16
N PRO A 70 10.04 39.36 -1.97
CA PRO A 70 10.28 40.60 -1.21
C PRO A 70 10.71 40.25 0.22
N LEU A 71 11.93 40.65 0.61
CA LEU A 71 12.46 40.40 1.95
C LEU A 71 11.87 41.44 2.95
N LYS A 72 11.48 40.95 4.13
CA LYS A 72 10.97 41.80 5.23
C LYS A 72 12.08 41.99 6.26
N GLU A 73 12.23 43.22 6.74
CA GLU A 73 13.19 43.56 7.79
C GLU A 73 12.91 42.76 9.08
N GLY A 74 13.96 42.26 9.70
CA GLY A 74 13.84 41.45 10.93
C GLY A 74 13.50 39.98 10.71
N MET A 75 13.15 39.55 9.49
CA MET A 75 12.84 38.13 9.16
C MET A 75 14.08 37.39 8.71
N THR A 76 14.15 36.13 9.07
CA THR A 76 15.21 35.21 8.59
C THR A 76 14.69 34.35 7.43
N TYR A 77 15.42 34.37 6.33
CA TYR A 77 15.14 33.53 5.16
C TYR A 77 16.26 32.52 4.94
N ILE A 78 15.86 31.29 4.61
CA ILE A 78 16.76 30.21 4.19
C ILE A 78 16.47 29.93 2.72
N LYS A 79 17.34 30.41 1.83
CA LYS A 79 17.22 30.19 0.39
C LYS A 79 17.83 28.86 0.00
N VAL A 80 17.08 28.01 -0.69
CA VAL A 80 17.46 26.68 -1.13
C VAL A 80 17.11 26.47 -2.60
N LYS A 81 17.70 25.45 -3.24
CA LYS A 81 17.36 25.09 -4.63
C LYS A 81 16.00 24.37 -4.71
N ASP A 82 15.68 23.52 -3.72
CA ASP A 82 14.48 22.70 -3.67
C ASP A 82 13.94 22.64 -2.24
N THR A 83 12.74 23.22 -2.03
CA THR A 83 12.08 23.24 -0.72
C THR A 83 11.54 21.88 -0.29
N ARG A 84 11.32 20.92 -1.22
CA ARG A 84 10.92 19.56 -0.89
C ARG A 84 12.05 18.77 -0.26
N ILE A 85 13.24 18.84 -0.85
CA ILE A 85 14.47 18.26 -0.28
C ILE A 85 14.78 18.91 1.06
N ALA A 86 14.67 20.25 1.13
CA ALA A 86 14.88 20.98 2.37
C ALA A 86 13.89 20.53 3.47
N LEU A 87 12.58 20.42 3.17
CA LEU A 87 11.58 19.92 4.12
C LEU A 87 11.94 18.52 4.62
N ALA A 88 12.36 17.62 3.73
CA ALA A 88 12.71 16.25 4.11
C ALA A 88 13.89 16.22 5.09
N LEU A 89 14.98 16.94 4.78
CA LEU A 89 16.18 16.94 5.61
C LEU A 89 15.99 17.74 6.92
N LEU A 90 15.24 18.85 6.88
CA LEU A 90 14.82 19.58 8.08
C LEU A 90 13.97 18.70 8.99
N SER A 91 13.05 17.90 8.43
CA SER A 91 12.23 16.97 9.19
C SER A 91 13.05 15.85 9.82
N CYS A 92 14.05 15.30 9.10
CA CYS A 92 15.00 14.35 9.69
C CYS A 92 15.67 14.94 10.95
N ALA A 93 16.20 16.16 10.85
CA ALA A 93 16.86 16.82 11.97
C ALA A 93 15.88 17.19 13.10
N TYR A 94 14.68 17.69 12.75
CA TYR A 94 13.66 18.09 13.70
C TYR A 94 13.17 16.92 14.56
N PHE A 95 13.02 15.74 13.96
CA PHE A 95 12.63 14.49 14.64
C PHE A 95 13.84 13.64 15.08
N ASN A 96 15.04 14.22 15.11
CA ASN A 96 16.26 13.55 15.60
C ASN A 96 16.60 12.25 14.85
N TYR A 97 16.48 12.25 13.49
CA TYR A 97 16.91 11.16 12.60
C TYR A 97 16.40 9.75 12.98
N PRO A 98 15.08 9.52 13.10
CA PRO A 98 14.54 8.26 13.59
C PRO A 98 14.92 7.04 12.74
N SER A 99 15.21 7.21 11.44
CA SER A 99 15.68 6.12 10.57
C SER A 99 17.03 5.53 11.00
N LYS A 100 17.83 6.25 11.81
CA LYS A 100 19.08 5.74 12.36
C LYS A 100 18.89 4.86 13.60
N GLU A 101 17.73 4.93 14.22
CA GLU A 101 17.34 4.14 15.39
C GLU A 101 16.47 2.93 15.01
N LEU A 102 15.95 2.89 13.79
CA LEU A 102 15.14 1.81 13.22
C LEU A 102 15.91 1.06 12.15
N LYS A 103 15.61 -0.22 11.96
CA LYS A 103 15.95 -0.93 10.72
C LYS A 103 14.84 -0.69 9.71
N VAL A 104 15.16 -0.02 8.60
CA VAL A 104 14.16 0.45 7.63
C VAL A 104 14.17 -0.42 6.39
N VAL A 105 12.99 -0.98 6.04
CA VAL A 105 12.73 -1.71 4.81
C VAL A 105 11.81 -0.88 3.92
N GLY A 106 12.28 -0.48 2.75
CA GLY A 106 11.50 0.23 1.74
C GLY A 106 11.09 -0.70 0.61
N ILE A 107 9.81 -0.79 0.27
CA ILE A 107 9.29 -1.66 -0.78
C ILE A 107 8.70 -0.82 -1.90
N THR A 108 9.26 -0.94 -3.10
CA THR A 108 8.74 -0.28 -4.32
C THR A 108 8.38 -1.31 -5.39
N GLY A 109 7.56 -0.90 -6.33
CA GLY A 109 7.09 -1.68 -7.47
C GLY A 109 5.67 -1.29 -7.87
N THR A 110 5.12 -1.88 -8.92
CA THR A 110 3.75 -1.64 -9.33
C THR A 110 2.79 -2.39 -8.40
N LYS A 111 2.98 -3.69 -8.22
CA LYS A 111 2.15 -4.57 -7.38
C LYS A 111 2.98 -5.26 -6.30
N GLY A 112 2.34 -5.86 -5.30
CA GLY A 112 3.00 -6.68 -4.28
C GLY A 112 3.50 -5.93 -3.04
N LYS A 113 3.61 -4.60 -3.04
CA LYS A 113 4.12 -3.80 -1.91
C LYS A 113 3.40 -4.10 -0.59
N THR A 114 2.08 -3.95 -0.57
CA THR A 114 1.25 -4.16 0.63
C THR A 114 1.31 -5.61 1.12
N SER A 115 1.23 -6.58 0.21
CA SER A 115 1.30 -7.99 0.59
C SER A 115 2.64 -8.34 1.21
N SER A 116 3.74 -7.94 0.58
CA SER A 116 5.09 -8.18 1.10
C SER A 116 5.33 -7.48 2.44
N SER A 117 4.89 -6.22 2.60
CA SER A 117 5.06 -5.48 3.86
C SER A 117 4.32 -6.14 5.03
N LEU A 118 3.10 -6.61 4.81
CA LEU A 118 2.32 -7.29 5.84
C LEU A 118 2.85 -8.68 6.16
N MET A 119 3.35 -9.44 5.17
CA MET A 119 4.04 -10.71 5.41
C MET A 119 5.29 -10.50 6.28
N ILE A 120 6.15 -9.52 5.94
CA ILE A 120 7.34 -9.17 6.74
C ILE A 120 6.93 -8.83 8.16
N LYS A 121 5.94 -7.92 8.35
CA LYS A 121 5.44 -7.54 9.67
C LYS A 121 5.01 -8.76 10.47
N SER A 122 4.14 -9.59 9.91
CA SER A 122 3.59 -10.75 10.63
C SER A 122 4.69 -11.73 11.07
N ILE A 123 5.68 -11.99 10.22
CA ILE A 123 6.79 -12.89 10.54
C ILE A 123 7.67 -12.28 11.65
N LEU A 124 8.00 -10.99 11.57
CA LEU A 124 8.81 -10.31 12.57
C LEU A 124 8.10 -10.24 13.93
N GLU A 125 6.80 -9.95 13.94
CA GLU A 125 6.01 -9.92 15.18
C GLU A 125 5.88 -11.30 15.81
N HIS A 126 5.70 -12.36 15.03
CA HIS A 126 5.71 -13.74 15.53
C HIS A 126 7.07 -14.10 16.14
N ALA A 127 8.17 -13.61 15.57
CA ALA A 127 9.52 -13.75 16.12
C ALA A 127 9.79 -12.81 17.30
N GLY A 128 8.78 -12.16 17.88
CA GLY A 128 8.87 -11.29 19.06
C GLY A 128 9.45 -9.92 18.78
N LYS A 129 9.52 -9.47 17.54
CA LYS A 129 10.02 -8.15 17.14
C LYS A 129 8.91 -7.11 17.11
N LYS A 130 9.21 -5.88 17.52
CA LYS A 130 8.28 -4.75 17.39
C LYS A 130 8.47 -4.06 16.05
N VAL A 131 7.41 -4.01 15.25
CA VAL A 131 7.43 -3.54 13.85
C VAL A 131 6.41 -2.44 13.62
N GLY A 132 6.84 -1.34 12.99
CA GLY A 132 5.94 -0.34 12.45
C GLY A 132 5.73 -0.52 10.95
N ILE A 133 4.52 -0.25 10.45
CA ILE A 133 4.18 -0.25 9.02
C ILE A 133 3.77 1.15 8.59
N ILE A 134 4.20 1.54 7.38
CA ILE A 134 3.68 2.72 6.67
C ILE A 134 3.27 2.27 5.26
N GLY A 135 2.00 2.39 4.91
CA GLY A 135 1.55 1.93 3.60
C GLY A 135 0.13 2.34 3.23
N THR A 136 -0.39 1.71 2.20
CA THR A 136 -1.72 2.00 1.64
C THR A 136 -2.84 1.79 2.66
N ASN A 137 -2.68 0.83 3.57
CA ASN A 137 -3.66 0.53 4.61
C ASN A 137 -3.50 1.42 5.86
N GLY A 138 -2.67 2.47 5.79
CA GLY A 138 -2.36 3.36 6.91
C GLY A 138 -1.02 3.04 7.58
N THR A 139 -0.85 3.59 8.77
CA THR A 139 0.30 3.36 9.66
C THR A 139 -0.12 2.47 10.82
N PHE A 140 0.70 1.46 11.12
CA PHE A 140 0.53 0.59 12.28
C PHE A 140 1.76 0.68 13.17
N ILE A 141 1.56 0.90 14.47
CA ILE A 141 2.62 0.95 15.49
C ILE A 141 2.12 0.12 16.68
N GLY A 142 2.45 -1.18 16.72
CA GLY A 142 1.77 -2.11 17.61
C GLY A 142 0.26 -2.08 17.37
N ASP A 143 -0.53 -1.81 18.42
CA ASP A 143 -1.99 -1.73 18.35
C ASP A 143 -2.53 -0.37 17.84
N ILE A 144 -1.64 0.60 17.61
CA ILE A 144 -2.03 1.92 17.12
C ILE A 144 -2.19 1.86 15.60
N HIS A 145 -3.37 2.27 15.11
CA HIS A 145 -3.64 2.44 13.69
C HIS A 145 -4.00 3.89 13.37
N GLU A 146 -3.24 4.52 12.48
CA GLU A 146 -3.49 5.88 11.97
C GLU A 146 -3.72 5.82 10.45
N PRO A 147 -4.83 6.36 9.94
CA PRO A 147 -5.04 6.44 8.49
C PRO A 147 -4.03 7.41 7.86
N THR A 148 -3.60 7.11 6.65
CA THR A 148 -2.72 7.98 5.87
C THR A 148 -3.42 8.46 4.60
N ALA A 149 -3.19 9.73 4.22
CA ALA A 149 -3.76 10.31 3.01
C ALA A 149 -3.13 9.73 1.73
N ASN A 150 -1.91 9.21 1.83
CA ASN A 150 -1.14 8.65 0.73
C ASN A 150 -0.44 7.36 1.19
N THR A 151 -0.19 6.44 0.26
CA THR A 151 0.61 5.22 0.51
C THR A 151 1.95 5.54 1.19
N THR A 152 2.60 6.63 0.78
CA THR A 152 3.81 7.18 1.38
C THR A 152 3.53 8.62 1.76
N PRO A 153 3.37 8.95 3.04
CA PRO A 153 3.11 10.31 3.52
C PRO A 153 4.15 11.34 3.10
N GLU A 154 3.87 12.64 3.33
CA GLU A 154 4.84 13.71 3.11
C GLU A 154 6.01 13.58 4.11
N SER A 155 7.18 14.09 3.74
CA SER A 155 8.44 13.90 4.47
C SER A 155 8.35 14.24 5.97
N TYR A 156 7.68 15.34 6.32
CA TYR A 156 7.44 15.70 7.71
C TYR A 156 6.65 14.64 8.47
N GLU A 157 5.57 14.15 7.87
CA GLU A 157 4.72 13.11 8.47
C GLU A 157 5.47 11.77 8.58
N LEU A 158 6.29 11.42 7.57
CA LEU A 158 7.13 10.22 7.64
C LEU A 158 8.07 10.25 8.84
N GLN A 159 8.80 11.36 9.04
CA GLN A 159 9.73 11.48 10.16
C GLN A 159 9.00 11.51 11.51
N ARG A 160 7.83 12.16 11.59
CA ARG A 160 6.96 12.15 12.79
C ARG A 160 6.51 10.72 13.13
N ILE A 161 6.04 9.96 12.13
CA ILE A 161 5.59 8.58 12.31
C ILE A 161 6.76 7.70 12.75
N MET A 162 7.92 7.80 12.09
CA MET A 162 9.09 7.00 12.45
C MET A 162 9.60 7.35 13.87
N ARG A 163 9.55 8.63 14.28
CA ARG A 163 9.86 9.03 15.67
C ARG A 163 8.89 8.38 16.64
N LYS A 164 7.60 8.40 16.33
CA LYS A 164 6.58 7.71 17.14
C LYS A 164 6.84 6.20 17.24
N MET A 165 7.30 5.55 16.16
CA MET A 165 7.71 4.15 16.18
C MET A 165 8.84 3.92 17.19
N VAL A 166 9.89 4.75 17.18
CA VAL A 166 11.00 4.67 18.15
C VAL A 166 10.51 4.86 19.58
N GLU A 167 9.64 5.83 19.83
CA GLU A 167 9.05 6.11 21.16
C GLU A 167 8.16 4.96 21.66
N HIS A 168 7.70 4.07 20.77
CA HIS A 168 6.94 2.86 21.11
C HIS A 168 7.82 1.58 21.02
N ASP A 169 9.13 1.74 21.09
CA ASP A 169 10.13 0.66 21.07
C ASP A 169 10.08 -0.22 19.80
N CYS A 170 9.63 0.28 18.65
CA CYS A 170 9.79 -0.46 17.41
C CYS A 170 11.25 -0.59 17.05
N GLU A 171 11.64 -1.79 16.63
CA GLU A 171 12.98 -2.10 16.12
C GLU A 171 13.04 -1.92 14.59
N TYR A 172 11.89 -2.10 13.92
CA TYR A 172 11.77 -2.14 12.46
C TYR A 172 10.69 -1.18 11.97
N CYS A 173 10.97 -0.56 10.82
CA CYS A 173 9.98 0.16 10.02
C CYS A 173 9.92 -0.47 8.64
N VAL A 174 8.78 -1.05 8.26
CA VAL A 174 8.55 -1.55 6.90
C VAL A 174 7.60 -0.60 6.19
N MET A 175 8.02 -0.04 5.06
CA MET A 175 7.22 0.97 4.39
C MET A 175 7.08 0.74 2.89
N GLU A 176 5.89 1.00 2.39
CA GLU A 176 5.64 1.10 0.97
C GLU A 176 6.19 2.44 0.44
N VAL A 177 7.03 2.38 -0.61
CA VAL A 177 7.61 3.56 -1.25
C VAL A 177 7.05 3.70 -2.65
N SER A 178 6.11 4.62 -2.82
CA SER A 178 5.49 4.91 -4.11
C SER A 178 6.42 5.69 -5.03
N SER A 179 6.27 5.53 -6.34
CA SER A 179 7.02 6.31 -7.34
C SER A 179 6.81 7.81 -7.19
N GLN A 180 5.61 8.23 -6.84
CA GLN A 180 5.29 9.62 -6.58
C GLN A 180 6.02 10.18 -5.35
N ALA A 181 6.21 9.38 -4.30
CA ALA A 181 6.98 9.78 -3.12
C ALA A 181 8.46 9.99 -3.47
N LEU A 182 9.03 9.12 -4.31
CA LEU A 182 10.39 9.26 -4.81
C LEU A 182 10.54 10.50 -5.72
N LYS A 183 9.60 10.71 -6.65
CA LYS A 183 9.54 11.91 -7.49
C LYS A 183 9.46 13.21 -6.67
N MET A 184 8.74 13.18 -5.56
CA MET A 184 8.52 14.34 -4.68
C MET A 184 9.53 14.43 -3.52
N ASN A 185 10.60 13.65 -3.53
CA ASN A 185 11.66 13.62 -2.51
C ASN A 185 11.14 13.39 -1.07
N ARG A 186 9.99 12.71 -0.90
CA ARG A 186 9.39 12.50 0.42
C ARG A 186 10.23 11.62 1.35
N VAL A 187 11.05 10.75 0.77
CA VAL A 187 11.93 9.83 1.50
C VAL A 187 13.38 10.29 1.56
N ALA A 188 13.70 11.50 1.07
CA ALA A 188 15.05 12.04 1.15
C ALA A 188 15.51 12.14 2.61
N GLY A 189 16.75 11.72 2.88
CA GLY A 189 17.34 11.68 4.22
C GLY A 189 16.94 10.46 5.06
N ILE A 190 16.10 9.56 4.56
CA ILE A 190 15.87 8.25 5.19
C ILE A 190 16.97 7.29 4.73
N GLU A 191 17.60 6.63 5.69
CA GLU A 191 18.56 5.55 5.41
C GLU A 191 17.80 4.22 5.42
N PHE A 192 17.78 3.52 4.28
CA PHE A 192 17.16 2.20 4.18
C PHE A 192 18.20 1.11 4.38
N ASP A 193 17.98 0.18 5.31
CA ASP A 193 18.79 -1.02 5.43
C ASP A 193 18.54 -1.95 4.24
N TYR A 194 17.26 -2.05 3.83
CA TYR A 194 16.83 -2.89 2.72
C TYR A 194 15.89 -2.13 1.79
N GLY A 195 16.15 -2.17 0.49
CA GLY A 195 15.26 -1.75 -0.57
C GLY A 195 14.75 -2.96 -1.33
N VAL A 196 13.47 -3.01 -1.68
CA VAL A 196 12.87 -4.12 -2.43
C VAL A 196 12.25 -3.59 -3.71
N PHE A 197 12.60 -4.20 -4.83
CA PHE A 197 11.93 -4.05 -6.12
C PHE A 197 11.08 -5.29 -6.39
N THR A 198 9.74 -5.12 -6.41
CA THR A 198 8.83 -6.25 -6.61
C THR A 198 8.53 -6.54 -8.07
N ASN A 199 8.20 -5.55 -8.87
CA ASN A 199 7.93 -5.63 -10.32
C ASN A 199 7.64 -4.24 -10.87
N ILE A 200 7.62 -4.11 -12.21
CA ILE A 200 7.16 -2.89 -12.86
C ILE A 200 6.32 -3.20 -14.11
N SER A 201 5.24 -2.47 -14.27
CA SER A 201 4.41 -2.45 -15.49
C SER A 201 3.84 -1.04 -15.68
N PRO A 202 3.43 -0.64 -16.89
CA PRO A 202 2.86 0.67 -17.12
C PRO A 202 1.70 0.97 -16.18
N ASP A 203 1.86 1.99 -15.35
CA ASP A 203 0.88 2.48 -14.38
C ASP A 203 1.22 3.93 -14.02
N HIS A 204 0.28 4.67 -13.45
CA HIS A 204 0.53 6.05 -12.99
C HIS A 204 1.15 6.98 -14.06
N ILE A 205 0.74 6.86 -15.32
CA ILE A 205 1.17 7.73 -16.42
C ILE A 205 0.01 8.65 -16.78
N GLY A 206 0.18 9.96 -16.59
CA GLY A 206 -0.89 10.94 -16.82
C GLY A 206 -0.50 12.38 -16.47
N PRO A 207 -1.38 13.35 -16.71
CA PRO A 207 -1.06 14.77 -16.57
C PRO A 207 -0.58 15.22 -15.18
N ASN A 208 -1.00 14.53 -14.12
CA ASN A 208 -0.64 14.85 -12.72
C ASN A 208 0.21 13.75 -12.06
N GLU A 209 0.72 12.80 -12.85
CA GLU A 209 1.49 11.65 -12.40
C GLU A 209 2.87 11.67 -13.08
N HIS A 210 3.27 10.56 -13.70
CA HIS A 210 4.50 10.49 -14.49
C HIS A 210 4.20 10.83 -15.95
N LYS A 211 5.15 11.50 -16.61
CA LYS A 211 5.01 11.89 -18.02
C LYS A 211 5.02 10.68 -18.96
N ASP A 212 5.80 9.66 -18.60
CA ASP A 212 5.98 8.44 -19.37
C ASP A 212 6.47 7.28 -18.46
N PHE A 213 6.57 6.09 -19.04
CA PHE A 213 7.03 4.88 -18.35
C PHE A 213 8.50 4.97 -17.92
N ALA A 214 9.34 5.64 -18.70
CA ALA A 214 10.75 5.80 -18.36
C ALA A 214 10.94 6.65 -17.09
N GLU A 215 10.19 7.74 -16.94
CA GLU A 215 10.20 8.53 -15.70
C GLU A 215 9.66 7.71 -14.52
N TYR A 216 8.57 6.96 -14.71
CA TYR A 216 8.00 6.10 -13.67
C TYR A 216 9.00 5.07 -13.16
N MET A 217 9.73 4.42 -14.06
CA MET A 217 10.78 3.46 -13.75
C MET A 217 11.97 4.13 -13.06
N ALA A 218 12.48 5.24 -13.60
CA ALA A 218 13.59 5.99 -13.01
C ALA A 218 13.27 6.44 -11.58
N CYS A 219 12.04 6.91 -11.33
CA CYS A 219 11.62 7.28 -9.97
C CYS A 219 11.67 6.09 -9.01
N LYS A 220 11.19 4.90 -9.40
CA LYS A 220 11.27 3.72 -8.52
C LYS A 220 12.70 3.26 -8.27
N LYS A 221 13.54 3.30 -9.31
CA LYS A 221 14.95 2.95 -9.20
C LYS A 221 15.68 3.83 -8.19
N HIS A 222 15.29 5.08 -8.04
CA HIS A 222 15.89 6.04 -7.11
C HIS A 222 15.83 5.59 -5.63
N LEU A 223 14.96 4.66 -5.24
CA LEU A 223 14.98 4.06 -3.89
C LEU A 223 16.35 3.43 -3.57
N PHE A 224 16.99 2.82 -4.57
CA PHE A 224 18.22 2.05 -4.39
C PHE A 224 19.46 2.90 -4.21
N ASP A 225 19.37 4.21 -4.45
CA ASP A 225 20.42 5.17 -4.13
C ASP A 225 20.54 5.40 -2.60
N PHE A 226 19.48 5.05 -1.84
CA PHE A 226 19.41 5.25 -0.39
C PHE A 226 19.49 3.95 0.42
N CYS A 227 19.68 2.79 -0.24
CA CYS A 227 19.65 1.47 0.41
C CYS A 227 21.07 0.93 0.64
N LYS A 228 21.24 0.15 1.73
CA LYS A 228 22.45 -0.65 1.94
C LYS A 228 22.43 -1.94 1.11
N VAL A 229 21.28 -2.61 1.08
CA VAL A 229 21.04 -3.85 0.33
C VAL A 229 19.74 -3.71 -0.47
N GLY A 230 19.80 -4.01 -1.76
CA GLY A 230 18.66 -4.05 -2.67
C GLY A 230 18.28 -5.49 -3.01
N LEU A 231 17.00 -5.84 -2.87
CA LEU A 231 16.41 -7.11 -3.28
C LEU A 231 15.62 -6.90 -4.57
N PHE A 232 15.95 -7.66 -5.61
CA PHE A 232 15.38 -7.47 -6.93
C PHE A 232 14.74 -8.74 -7.47
N ASP A 233 13.52 -8.60 -8.03
CA ASP A 233 12.90 -9.64 -8.84
C ASP A 233 13.70 -9.84 -10.13
N LYS A 234 14.35 -11.01 -10.27
CA LYS A 234 15.18 -11.33 -11.42
C LYS A 234 14.37 -11.76 -12.65
N ASP A 235 13.11 -12.11 -12.44
CA ASP A 235 12.22 -12.51 -13.53
C ASP A 235 11.59 -11.30 -14.24
N ASP A 236 11.57 -10.13 -13.60
CA ASP A 236 11.09 -8.89 -14.22
C ASP A 236 11.92 -8.56 -15.48
N GLU A 237 11.24 -8.18 -16.57
CA GLU A 237 11.90 -7.85 -17.85
C GLU A 237 12.84 -6.64 -17.76
N HIS A 238 12.63 -5.75 -16.80
CA HIS A 238 13.46 -4.55 -16.56
C HIS A 238 14.54 -4.77 -15.48
N PHE A 239 14.77 -6.02 -15.04
CA PHE A 239 15.76 -6.33 -14.01
C PHE A 239 17.14 -5.73 -14.26
N GLU A 240 17.69 -5.89 -15.49
CA GLU A 240 19.02 -5.38 -15.86
C GLU A 240 19.07 -3.85 -15.77
N GLU A 241 17.99 -3.17 -16.13
CA GLU A 241 17.89 -1.71 -16.07
C GLU A 241 17.79 -1.21 -14.63
N PHE A 242 17.07 -1.94 -13.77
CA PHE A 242 16.95 -1.61 -12.34
C PHE A 242 18.23 -1.83 -11.57
N THR A 243 19.02 -2.84 -11.91
CA THR A 243 20.28 -3.19 -11.20
C THR A 243 21.50 -2.48 -11.74
N LYS A 244 21.40 -1.88 -12.95
CA LYS A 244 22.50 -1.15 -13.56
C LYS A 244 22.90 0.07 -12.70
N ASP A 245 24.17 0.17 -12.36
CA ASP A 245 24.80 1.31 -11.67
C ASP A 245 24.16 1.65 -10.29
N VAL A 246 23.50 0.71 -9.62
CA VAL A 246 23.02 0.93 -8.24
C VAL A 246 24.16 0.83 -7.24
N PRO A 247 24.24 1.72 -6.23
CA PRO A 247 25.34 1.73 -5.27
C PRO A 247 25.20 0.67 -4.17
N CYS A 248 24.00 0.08 -4.00
CA CYS A 248 23.73 -0.91 -2.95
C CYS A 248 24.21 -2.32 -3.31
N LYS A 249 24.34 -3.19 -2.29
CA LYS A 249 24.55 -4.63 -2.53
C LYS A 249 23.31 -5.21 -3.18
N VAL A 250 23.45 -5.84 -4.34
CA VAL A 250 22.36 -6.50 -5.08
C VAL A 250 22.20 -7.93 -4.58
N LEU A 251 20.96 -8.30 -4.21
CA LEU A 251 20.49 -9.64 -3.98
C LEU A 251 19.27 -9.89 -4.86
N THR A 252 19.07 -11.14 -5.29
CA THR A 252 18.05 -11.49 -6.28
C THR A 252 17.10 -12.57 -5.77
N TYR A 253 15.85 -12.50 -6.18
CA TYR A 253 14.88 -13.57 -5.99
C TYR A 253 14.11 -13.83 -7.29
N SER A 254 13.56 -15.03 -7.45
CA SER A 254 12.87 -15.47 -8.68
C SER A 254 12.01 -16.70 -8.46
N ILE A 255 11.17 -17.00 -9.44
CA ILE A 255 10.51 -18.32 -9.57
C ILE A 255 10.95 -19.05 -10.86
N GLU A 256 11.46 -18.33 -11.85
CA GLU A 256 11.87 -18.89 -13.16
C GLU A 256 13.39 -18.99 -13.28
N LYS A 257 14.09 -17.88 -13.13
CA LYS A 257 15.55 -17.78 -13.32
C LYS A 257 16.32 -18.23 -12.08
N ASP A 258 17.61 -18.57 -12.25
CA ASP A 258 18.51 -18.77 -11.11
C ASP A 258 18.76 -17.45 -10.38
N SER A 259 18.66 -17.48 -9.05
CA SER A 259 18.80 -16.30 -8.19
C SER A 259 19.35 -16.68 -6.81
N ASP A 260 19.64 -15.67 -5.96
CA ASP A 260 20.11 -15.93 -4.58
C ASP A 260 19.05 -16.65 -3.73
N LEU A 261 17.77 -16.43 -3.99
CA LEU A 261 16.66 -17.19 -3.40
C LEU A 261 15.62 -17.48 -4.49
N LYS A 262 15.45 -18.75 -4.85
CA LYS A 262 14.51 -19.19 -5.87
C LYS A 262 13.39 -20.03 -5.26
N ALA A 263 12.13 -19.80 -5.70
CA ALA A 263 11.05 -20.73 -5.42
C ALA A 263 10.92 -21.75 -6.57
N GLU A 264 10.82 -23.02 -6.20
CA GLU A 264 10.63 -24.14 -7.11
C GLU A 264 9.42 -24.98 -6.67
N HIS A 265 8.89 -25.85 -7.52
CA HIS A 265 7.76 -26.74 -7.21
C HIS A 265 6.54 -26.01 -6.64
N ILE A 266 6.16 -24.88 -7.27
CA ILE A 266 5.02 -24.07 -6.81
C ILE A 266 3.72 -24.81 -7.17
N GLU A 267 3.01 -25.28 -6.15
CA GLU A 267 1.73 -25.97 -6.27
C GLU A 267 0.60 -25.14 -5.63
N LEU A 268 -0.57 -25.21 -6.23
CA LEU A 268 -1.79 -24.61 -5.69
C LEU A 268 -2.52 -25.62 -4.82
N TYR A 269 -2.99 -25.22 -3.65
CA TYR A 269 -3.83 -26.07 -2.82
C TYR A 269 -5.20 -25.45 -2.56
N ASN A 270 -6.22 -26.30 -2.50
CA ASN A 270 -7.58 -25.97 -2.06
C ASN A 270 -7.98 -27.03 -1.05
N GLU A 271 -7.87 -26.74 0.24
CA GLU A 271 -8.08 -27.68 1.32
C GLU A 271 -8.92 -27.05 2.43
N ASN A 272 -10.02 -27.69 2.80
CA ASN A 272 -10.88 -27.25 3.90
C ASN A 272 -11.37 -25.79 3.78
N GLY A 273 -11.67 -25.34 2.55
CA GLY A 273 -12.09 -23.97 2.28
C GLY A 273 -10.95 -22.95 2.22
N GLU A 274 -9.70 -23.36 2.40
CA GLU A 274 -8.52 -22.51 2.27
C GLU A 274 -7.89 -22.65 0.88
N LEU A 275 -7.52 -21.51 0.30
CA LEU A 275 -6.77 -21.42 -0.95
C LEU A 275 -5.39 -20.85 -0.69
N GLY A 276 -4.38 -21.42 -1.33
CA GLY A 276 -3.02 -20.90 -1.19
C GLY A 276 -2.02 -21.60 -2.10
N ILE A 277 -0.74 -21.45 -1.76
CA ILE A 277 0.39 -22.04 -2.48
C ILE A 277 1.32 -22.77 -1.53
N THR A 278 1.91 -23.87 -2.02
CA THR A 278 3.10 -24.49 -1.43
C THR A 278 4.26 -24.38 -2.41
N PHE A 279 5.47 -24.27 -1.91
CA PHE A 279 6.67 -24.20 -2.73
C PHE A 279 7.92 -24.56 -1.92
N ASP A 280 8.95 -24.99 -2.62
CA ASP A 280 10.28 -25.17 -2.06
C ASP A 280 11.14 -23.94 -2.37
N THR A 281 12.08 -23.61 -1.49
CA THR A 281 13.10 -22.59 -1.77
C THR A 281 14.47 -23.21 -1.92
N LYS A 282 15.29 -22.62 -2.80
CA LYS A 282 16.68 -22.98 -3.06
C LYS A 282 17.56 -21.74 -3.05
N GLY A 283 18.75 -21.86 -2.52
CA GLY A 283 19.74 -20.79 -2.44
C GLY A 283 20.05 -20.38 -1.00
N LEU A 284 19.82 -19.15 -0.61
CA LEU A 284 20.05 -18.64 0.75
C LEU A 284 19.34 -19.47 1.83
N ILE A 285 18.16 -19.98 1.52
CA ILE A 285 17.38 -20.90 2.36
C ILE A 285 16.94 -22.08 1.49
N ASN A 286 17.11 -23.31 2.02
CA ASN A 286 16.60 -24.51 1.38
C ASN A 286 15.54 -25.12 2.31
N ALA A 287 14.27 -24.85 2.04
CA ALA A 287 13.14 -25.28 2.88
C ALA A 287 11.84 -25.26 2.09
N SER A 288 10.82 -25.98 2.57
CA SER A 288 9.47 -25.96 2.01
C SER A 288 8.60 -24.95 2.77
N PHE A 289 7.78 -24.23 2.05
CA PHE A 289 6.89 -23.18 2.60
C PHE A 289 5.45 -23.40 2.14
N LYS A 290 4.50 -22.94 2.96
CA LYS A 290 3.09 -22.82 2.66
C LYS A 290 2.67 -21.37 2.89
N ALA A 291 1.85 -20.80 2.00
CA ALA A 291 1.28 -19.46 2.15
C ALA A 291 -0.21 -19.49 1.81
N SER A 292 -1.06 -19.03 2.74
CA SER A 292 -2.53 -18.99 2.58
C SER A 292 -2.97 -17.75 1.79
N MET A 293 -2.31 -17.52 0.65
CA MET A 293 -2.63 -16.44 -0.29
C MET A 293 -2.73 -17.04 -1.69
N PRO A 294 -3.88 -16.87 -2.36
CA PRO A 294 -4.12 -17.49 -3.66
C PRO A 294 -3.29 -16.88 -4.78
N GLY A 295 -2.83 -17.75 -5.70
CA GLY A 295 -2.11 -17.37 -6.92
C GLY A 295 -0.60 -17.49 -6.81
N LYS A 296 -0.01 -18.05 -7.88
CA LYS A 296 1.45 -18.30 -7.98
C LYS A 296 2.29 -17.02 -7.82
N PHE A 297 1.76 -15.87 -8.21
CA PHE A 297 2.45 -14.58 -8.03
C PHE A 297 2.72 -14.24 -6.56
N ASN A 298 1.97 -14.82 -5.61
CA ASN A 298 2.24 -14.65 -4.19
C ASN A 298 3.51 -15.38 -3.73
N ALA A 299 4.08 -16.27 -4.54
CA ALA A 299 5.41 -16.80 -4.30
C ALA A 299 6.47 -15.68 -4.30
N TYR A 300 6.39 -14.71 -5.23
CA TYR A 300 7.29 -13.55 -5.22
C TYR A 300 7.15 -12.72 -3.94
N ASN A 301 5.91 -12.43 -3.51
CA ASN A 301 5.66 -11.69 -2.27
C ASN A 301 6.21 -12.44 -1.05
N ALA A 302 6.03 -13.77 -1.02
CA ALA A 302 6.55 -14.64 0.03
C ALA A 302 8.09 -14.69 0.02
N LEU A 303 8.73 -14.80 -1.16
CA LEU A 303 10.19 -14.77 -1.29
C LEU A 303 10.79 -13.47 -0.73
N VAL A 304 10.17 -12.32 -1.01
CA VAL A 304 10.57 -11.03 -0.42
C VAL A 304 10.53 -11.10 1.10
N ALA A 305 9.43 -11.59 1.68
CA ALA A 305 9.26 -11.67 3.14
C ALA A 305 10.25 -12.67 3.76
N ILE A 306 10.40 -13.86 3.16
CA ILE A 306 11.36 -14.88 3.59
C ILE A 306 12.78 -14.31 3.58
N MET A 307 13.17 -13.65 2.49
CA MET A 307 14.52 -13.13 2.31
C MET A 307 14.84 -11.99 3.29
N ILE A 308 13.93 -11.04 3.46
CA ILE A 308 14.10 -9.96 4.45
C ILE A 308 14.20 -10.54 5.86
N CYS A 309 13.30 -11.43 6.25
CA CYS A 309 13.31 -12.03 7.60
C CYS A 309 14.56 -12.88 7.84
N TYR A 310 15.04 -13.59 6.83
CA TYR A 310 16.31 -14.33 6.90
C TYR A 310 17.52 -13.39 7.10
N LEU A 311 17.58 -12.29 6.36
CA LEU A 311 18.65 -11.29 6.47
C LEU A 311 18.66 -10.55 7.82
N ILE A 312 17.57 -10.66 8.57
CA ILE A 312 17.39 -10.11 9.93
C ILE A 312 17.55 -11.21 11.00
N ASP A 313 18.06 -12.38 10.62
CA ASP A 313 18.31 -13.53 11.51
C ASP A 313 17.04 -14.13 12.15
N VAL A 314 15.88 -14.05 11.50
CA VAL A 314 14.68 -14.79 11.94
C VAL A 314 14.86 -16.28 11.61
N PRO A 315 14.63 -17.17 12.59
CA PRO A 315 14.73 -18.61 12.35
C PRO A 315 13.77 -19.07 11.24
N THR A 316 14.26 -19.89 10.31
CA THR A 316 13.45 -20.41 9.19
C THR A 316 12.16 -21.07 9.66
N LYS A 317 12.18 -21.75 10.82
CA LYS A 317 10.99 -22.39 11.39
C LYS A 317 9.90 -21.39 11.77
N ASP A 318 10.28 -20.21 12.28
CA ASP A 318 9.32 -19.16 12.63
C ASP A 318 8.69 -18.57 11.37
N ILE A 319 9.47 -18.41 10.30
CA ILE A 319 8.96 -18.01 8.98
C ILE A 319 7.96 -19.04 8.45
N GLN A 320 8.31 -20.34 8.50
CA GLN A 320 7.45 -21.45 8.07
C GLN A 320 6.13 -21.50 8.85
N ASN A 321 6.19 -21.29 10.17
CA ASN A 321 5.03 -21.35 11.03
C ASN A 321 4.09 -20.16 10.83
N THR A 322 4.63 -18.98 10.50
CA THR A 322 3.85 -17.73 10.41
C THR A 322 3.25 -17.53 9.02
N LEU A 323 4.00 -17.82 7.97
CA LEU A 323 3.59 -17.52 6.60
C LEU A 323 2.20 -18.09 6.21
N PRO A 324 1.80 -19.29 6.64
CA PRO A 324 0.45 -19.80 6.42
C PRO A 324 -0.66 -19.04 7.15
N GLN A 325 -0.33 -18.25 8.17
CA GLN A 325 -1.29 -17.51 8.98
C GLN A 325 -1.42 -16.05 8.54
N VAL A 326 -0.64 -15.62 7.55
CA VAL A 326 -0.68 -14.23 7.07
C VAL A 326 -1.89 -14.02 6.18
N HIS A 327 -2.74 -13.09 6.57
CA HIS A 327 -3.86 -12.62 5.77
C HIS A 327 -3.67 -11.13 5.44
N VAL A 328 -3.72 -10.80 4.16
CA VAL A 328 -3.64 -9.42 3.70
C VAL A 328 -5.06 -8.88 3.53
N LEU A 329 -5.45 -7.96 4.39
CA LEU A 329 -6.80 -7.39 4.39
C LEU A 329 -7.19 -6.87 3.00
N GLY A 330 -8.26 -7.44 2.45
CA GLY A 330 -8.86 -7.02 1.20
C GLY A 330 -7.99 -7.24 -0.05
N ARG A 331 -7.04 -8.17 -0.03
CA ARG A 331 -6.18 -8.53 -1.17
C ARG A 331 -6.13 -10.04 -1.36
N GLY A 332 -7.17 -10.59 -2.01
CA GLY A 332 -7.35 -12.04 -2.09
C GLY A 332 -7.41 -12.68 -0.69
N GLN A 333 -7.98 -11.96 0.27
CA GLN A 333 -8.06 -12.41 1.65
C GLN A 333 -8.98 -13.61 1.76
N VAL A 334 -8.41 -14.77 2.05
CA VAL A 334 -9.18 -15.99 2.29
C VAL A 334 -9.82 -15.93 3.67
N MET A 335 -11.14 -16.15 3.72
CA MET A 335 -11.93 -16.17 4.95
C MET A 335 -12.45 -17.59 5.21
N HIS A 336 -12.08 -18.16 6.33
CA HIS A 336 -12.58 -19.47 6.72
C HIS A 336 -14.03 -19.38 7.22
N VAL A 337 -14.97 -19.76 6.37
CA VAL A 337 -16.41 -19.78 6.68
C VAL A 337 -16.93 -21.20 6.73
N SER A 338 -16.52 -22.05 5.81
CA SER A 338 -16.93 -23.45 5.68
C SER A 338 -15.76 -24.31 5.20
N PRO A 339 -15.65 -25.58 5.60
CA PRO A 339 -14.67 -26.50 5.00
C PRO A 339 -15.05 -26.94 3.59
N ASP A 340 -16.29 -26.71 3.15
CA ASP A 340 -16.81 -27.17 1.87
C ASP A 340 -16.53 -26.23 0.71
N TYR A 341 -16.48 -24.90 0.96
CA TYR A 341 -16.24 -23.88 -0.07
C TYR A 341 -15.33 -22.77 0.45
N SER A 342 -14.70 -22.08 -0.49
CA SER A 342 -13.79 -20.97 -0.16
C SER A 342 -14.47 -19.63 -0.29
N VAL A 343 -14.13 -18.68 0.58
CA VAL A 343 -14.61 -17.29 0.54
C VAL A 343 -13.40 -16.34 0.47
N LEU A 344 -13.41 -15.41 -0.48
CA LEU A 344 -12.35 -14.43 -0.66
C LEU A 344 -12.91 -13.01 -0.67
N ILE A 345 -12.22 -12.11 0.02
CA ILE A 345 -12.47 -10.66 -0.04
C ILE A 345 -11.35 -9.99 -0.83
N ASP A 346 -11.70 -9.17 -1.84
CA ASP A 346 -10.72 -8.40 -2.61
C ASP A 346 -11.20 -6.98 -2.95
N TYR A 347 -10.25 -6.05 -3.01
CA TYR A 347 -10.51 -4.65 -3.35
C TYR A 347 -10.64 -4.40 -4.85
N ALA A 348 -10.65 -5.42 -5.68
CA ALA A 348 -10.84 -5.28 -7.13
C ALA A 348 -12.11 -4.47 -7.43
N HIS A 349 -11.99 -3.39 -8.23
CA HIS A 349 -13.05 -2.43 -8.49
C HIS A 349 -13.07 -1.89 -9.94
N ASN A 350 -12.35 -2.54 -10.86
CA ASN A 350 -12.33 -2.26 -12.31
C ASN A 350 -12.08 -3.54 -13.08
N GLY A 351 -12.34 -3.54 -14.39
CA GLY A 351 -12.26 -4.72 -15.25
C GLY A 351 -10.91 -5.46 -15.15
N VAL A 352 -9.80 -4.74 -15.18
CA VAL A 352 -8.46 -5.34 -15.11
C VAL A 352 -8.22 -6.06 -13.77
N SER A 353 -8.65 -5.47 -12.65
CA SER A 353 -8.49 -6.10 -11.34
C SER A 353 -9.46 -7.28 -11.15
N PHE A 354 -10.67 -7.22 -11.72
CA PHE A 354 -11.60 -8.34 -11.77
C PHE A 354 -11.01 -9.51 -12.56
N GLU A 355 -10.52 -9.27 -13.79
CA GLU A 355 -9.83 -10.27 -14.60
C GLU A 355 -8.69 -10.94 -13.83
N SER A 356 -7.89 -10.17 -13.12
CA SER A 356 -6.73 -10.66 -12.35
C SER A 356 -7.14 -11.61 -11.22
N ILE A 357 -8.12 -11.22 -10.39
CA ILE A 357 -8.53 -12.07 -9.25
C ILE A 357 -9.31 -13.30 -9.71
N ILE A 358 -10.20 -13.16 -10.70
CA ILE A 358 -10.99 -14.27 -11.25
C ILE A 358 -10.06 -15.30 -11.90
N SER A 359 -9.17 -14.89 -12.80
CA SER A 359 -8.19 -15.78 -13.42
C SER A 359 -7.28 -16.47 -12.40
N THR A 360 -6.99 -15.81 -11.29
CA THR A 360 -6.24 -16.43 -10.18
C THR A 360 -7.04 -17.55 -9.53
N VAL A 361 -8.31 -17.29 -9.23
CA VAL A 361 -9.19 -18.27 -8.56
C VAL A 361 -9.54 -19.44 -9.47
N GLU A 362 -9.69 -19.22 -10.77
CA GLU A 362 -9.94 -20.29 -11.75
C GLU A 362 -8.84 -21.36 -11.80
N GLN A 363 -7.59 -20.99 -11.47
CA GLN A 363 -6.49 -21.95 -11.39
C GLN A 363 -6.70 -23.01 -10.32
N TYR A 364 -7.60 -22.80 -9.37
CA TYR A 364 -8.00 -23.75 -8.33
C TYR A 364 -9.15 -24.66 -8.76
N ASN A 365 -9.63 -24.53 -10.00
CA ASN A 365 -10.72 -25.32 -10.60
C ASN A 365 -11.98 -25.35 -9.73
N PRO A 366 -12.57 -24.21 -9.37
CA PRO A 366 -13.82 -24.18 -8.59
C PRO A 366 -14.96 -24.86 -9.36
N ASN A 367 -15.86 -25.54 -8.66
CA ASN A 367 -17.07 -26.11 -9.27
C ASN A 367 -17.98 -25.01 -9.79
N LYS A 368 -18.15 -23.95 -9.00
CA LYS A 368 -18.88 -22.73 -9.36
C LYS A 368 -18.15 -21.50 -8.79
N LEU A 369 -18.16 -20.42 -9.56
CA LEU A 369 -17.68 -19.13 -9.14
C LEU A 369 -18.90 -18.22 -8.84
N ILE A 370 -19.04 -17.78 -7.60
CA ILE A 370 -20.10 -16.88 -7.15
C ILE A 370 -19.48 -15.54 -6.81
N VAL A 371 -19.87 -14.46 -7.49
CA VAL A 371 -19.24 -13.17 -7.34
C VAL A 371 -20.24 -12.15 -6.83
N VAL A 372 -19.98 -11.61 -5.61
CA VAL A 372 -20.78 -10.55 -4.99
C VAL A 372 -20.06 -9.22 -5.23
N TYR A 373 -20.68 -8.32 -5.97
CA TYR A 373 -20.05 -7.05 -6.31
C TYR A 373 -21.05 -5.95 -6.67
N GLY A 374 -20.56 -4.73 -6.62
CA GLY A 374 -21.24 -3.55 -7.09
C GLY A 374 -20.28 -2.60 -7.78
N SER A 375 -20.66 -1.34 -7.90
CA SER A 375 -19.77 -0.30 -8.38
C SER A 375 -20.03 1.02 -7.67
N GLY A 376 -18.98 1.81 -7.48
CA GLY A 376 -19.09 3.13 -6.88
C GLY A 376 -19.91 4.09 -7.73
N GLY A 377 -20.80 4.83 -7.09
CA GLY A 377 -21.51 5.96 -7.68
C GLY A 377 -20.58 7.13 -8.01
N LYS A 378 -21.01 8.00 -8.94
CA LYS A 378 -20.26 9.15 -9.44
C LYS A 378 -18.89 8.75 -10.03
N ARG A 379 -18.83 7.57 -10.63
CA ARG A 379 -17.66 7.01 -11.32
C ARG A 379 -18.00 6.71 -12.78
N SER A 380 -16.96 6.42 -13.60
CA SER A 380 -17.16 6.08 -15.00
C SER A 380 -18.06 4.86 -15.15
N LYS A 381 -19.09 4.94 -15.98
CA LYS A 381 -19.98 3.84 -16.34
C LYS A 381 -19.25 2.69 -17.04
N THR A 382 -18.16 2.98 -17.73
CA THR A 382 -17.30 1.97 -18.38
C THR A 382 -16.87 0.89 -17.41
N ARG A 383 -16.49 1.27 -16.17
CA ARG A 383 -16.12 0.30 -15.13
C ARG A 383 -17.25 -0.66 -14.76
N ARG A 384 -18.52 -0.18 -14.79
CA ARG A 384 -19.71 -0.98 -14.53
C ARG A 384 -19.88 -2.05 -15.61
N TYR A 385 -19.80 -1.64 -16.88
CA TYR A 385 -19.90 -2.56 -18.00
C TYR A 385 -18.77 -3.60 -18.00
N GLU A 386 -17.52 -3.14 -17.81
CA GLU A 386 -16.35 -4.01 -17.79
C GLU A 386 -16.41 -5.06 -16.65
N SER A 387 -16.84 -4.68 -15.45
CA SER A 387 -16.95 -5.64 -14.34
C SER A 387 -17.97 -6.74 -14.62
N GLY A 388 -19.16 -6.39 -15.14
CA GLY A 388 -20.17 -7.36 -15.55
C GLY A 388 -19.70 -8.26 -16.69
N GLU A 389 -19.03 -7.68 -17.68
CA GLU A 389 -18.47 -8.41 -18.82
C GLU A 389 -17.44 -9.45 -18.40
N VAL A 390 -16.50 -9.07 -17.52
CA VAL A 390 -15.46 -9.97 -17.02
C VAL A 390 -16.06 -11.15 -16.25
N VAL A 391 -16.96 -10.89 -15.28
CA VAL A 391 -17.56 -11.98 -14.50
C VAL A 391 -18.32 -12.96 -15.40
N ALA A 392 -19.12 -12.44 -16.35
CA ALA A 392 -19.90 -13.27 -17.27
C ALA A 392 -19.01 -14.08 -18.25
N LYS A 393 -17.93 -13.47 -18.74
CA LYS A 393 -16.96 -14.14 -19.63
C LYS A 393 -16.32 -15.35 -18.96
N HIS A 394 -16.09 -15.29 -17.66
CA HIS A 394 -15.54 -16.38 -16.83
C HIS A 394 -16.63 -17.30 -16.24
N SER A 395 -17.85 -17.27 -16.80
CA SER A 395 -18.97 -18.09 -16.34
C SER A 395 -19.31 -17.97 -14.85
N GLY A 396 -18.95 -16.84 -14.23
CA GLY A 396 -19.27 -16.53 -12.86
C GLY A 396 -20.74 -16.17 -12.67
N TYR A 397 -21.36 -16.66 -11.59
CA TYR A 397 -22.68 -16.23 -11.17
C TYR A 397 -22.60 -14.88 -10.44
N SER A 398 -23.27 -13.85 -10.96
CA SER A 398 -23.21 -12.49 -10.46
C SER A 398 -24.28 -12.21 -9.41
N ILE A 399 -23.91 -11.78 -8.21
CA ILE A 399 -24.83 -11.20 -7.23
C ILE A 399 -24.52 -9.71 -7.13
N LEU A 400 -25.37 -8.90 -7.76
CA LEU A 400 -25.20 -7.46 -7.87
C LEU A 400 -25.78 -6.74 -6.67
N THR A 401 -24.97 -5.86 -6.05
CA THR A 401 -25.33 -5.24 -4.77
C THR A 401 -24.73 -3.85 -4.62
N ALA A 402 -24.96 -3.20 -3.47
CA ALA A 402 -24.29 -1.93 -3.14
C ALA A 402 -22.78 -2.08 -3.00
N ASP A 403 -22.06 -1.04 -3.44
CA ASP A 403 -20.69 -0.75 -3.03
C ASP A 403 -20.67 0.60 -2.29
N ASN A 404 -20.34 1.70 -2.93
CA ASN A 404 -20.49 3.07 -2.42
C ASN A 404 -21.34 3.87 -3.40
N PRO A 405 -22.67 3.83 -3.34
CA PRO A 405 -23.57 4.45 -4.34
C PRO A 405 -23.47 5.98 -4.41
N ARG A 406 -23.02 6.69 -3.36
CA ARG A 406 -22.74 8.13 -3.37
C ARG A 406 -23.87 8.98 -4.00
N GLY A 407 -25.10 8.73 -3.61
CA GLY A 407 -26.26 9.46 -4.11
C GLY A 407 -26.90 8.89 -5.40
N GLU A 408 -26.31 7.90 -6.05
CA GLU A 408 -26.98 7.17 -7.14
C GLU A 408 -27.80 6.00 -6.59
N LYS A 409 -28.88 5.63 -7.30
CA LYS A 409 -29.68 4.46 -6.93
C LYS A 409 -28.91 3.17 -7.22
N ILE A 410 -28.82 2.28 -6.24
CA ILE A 410 -28.12 0.98 -6.36
C ILE A 410 -28.65 0.19 -7.53
N VAL A 411 -30.00 0.13 -7.70
CA VAL A 411 -30.62 -0.60 -8.79
C VAL A 411 -30.20 -0.07 -10.18
N ASP A 412 -29.99 1.23 -10.33
CA ASP A 412 -29.57 1.80 -11.61
C ASP A 412 -28.08 1.51 -11.88
N ILE A 413 -27.22 1.51 -10.85
CA ILE A 413 -25.84 1.04 -10.97
C ILE A 413 -25.82 -0.45 -11.38
N CYS A 414 -26.65 -1.30 -10.76
CA CYS A 414 -26.75 -2.72 -11.11
C CYS A 414 -27.22 -2.91 -12.56
N LYS A 415 -28.18 -2.14 -13.05
CA LYS A 415 -28.60 -2.18 -14.46
C LYS A 415 -27.49 -1.84 -15.43
N ASP A 416 -26.63 -0.87 -15.11
CA ASP A 416 -25.46 -0.57 -15.91
C ASP A 416 -24.50 -1.78 -15.96
N ILE A 417 -24.29 -2.50 -14.85
CA ILE A 417 -23.46 -3.72 -14.80
C ILE A 417 -24.05 -4.83 -15.67
N VAL A 418 -25.38 -5.02 -15.61
CA VAL A 418 -26.11 -6.03 -16.42
C VAL A 418 -25.85 -5.88 -17.91
N VAL A 419 -25.68 -4.64 -18.42
CA VAL A 419 -25.31 -4.42 -19.83
C VAL A 419 -24.02 -5.17 -20.22
N GLY A 420 -23.05 -5.28 -19.30
CA GLY A 420 -21.85 -6.07 -19.53
C GLY A 420 -22.10 -7.57 -19.44
N ILE A 421 -22.92 -8.02 -18.47
CA ILE A 421 -23.29 -9.43 -18.26
C ILE A 421 -24.02 -9.99 -19.49
N ASP A 422 -24.96 -9.23 -20.05
CA ASP A 422 -25.80 -9.66 -21.19
C ASP A 422 -24.97 -9.96 -22.43
N LYS A 423 -23.78 -9.37 -22.62
CA LYS A 423 -22.89 -9.67 -23.74
C LYS A 423 -22.46 -11.13 -23.82
N TYR A 424 -22.37 -11.81 -22.68
CA TYR A 424 -21.96 -13.19 -22.56
C TYR A 424 -23.07 -14.09 -22.02
N HIS A 425 -24.32 -13.58 -21.98
CA HIS A 425 -25.50 -14.32 -21.45
C HIS A 425 -25.27 -14.85 -20.05
N GLY A 426 -24.57 -14.07 -19.19
CA GLY A 426 -24.24 -14.46 -17.82
C GLY A 426 -25.47 -14.49 -16.90
N GLU A 427 -25.43 -15.33 -15.90
CA GLU A 427 -26.49 -15.43 -14.89
C GLU A 427 -26.26 -14.41 -13.76
N TYR A 428 -27.34 -13.79 -13.30
CA TYR A 428 -27.23 -12.81 -12.21
C TYR A 428 -28.50 -12.72 -11.35
N THR A 429 -28.31 -12.19 -10.13
CA THR A 429 -29.36 -11.74 -9.23
C THR A 429 -29.01 -10.34 -8.68
N ILE A 430 -30.02 -9.48 -8.48
CA ILE A 430 -29.83 -8.16 -7.86
C ILE A 430 -30.39 -8.19 -6.46
N ILE A 431 -29.52 -7.98 -5.47
CA ILE A 431 -29.86 -7.87 -4.05
C ILE A 431 -29.21 -6.57 -3.54
N PRO A 432 -30.00 -5.46 -3.41
CA PRO A 432 -29.45 -4.14 -3.10
C PRO A 432 -28.74 -4.07 -1.75
N ASP A 433 -29.21 -4.78 -0.73
CA ASP A 433 -28.54 -4.87 0.57
C ASP A 433 -27.33 -5.80 0.47
N ARG A 434 -26.13 -5.28 0.77
CA ARG A 434 -24.90 -6.05 0.61
C ARG A 434 -24.75 -7.18 1.63
N LYS A 435 -25.26 -7.00 2.85
CA LYS A 435 -25.27 -8.07 3.85
C LYS A 435 -26.14 -9.22 3.39
N GLU A 436 -27.35 -8.92 2.92
CA GLU A 436 -28.27 -9.93 2.37
C GLU A 436 -27.66 -10.61 1.12
N ALA A 437 -26.99 -9.86 0.27
CA ALA A 437 -26.32 -10.39 -0.91
C ALA A 437 -25.20 -11.38 -0.54
N ILE A 438 -24.38 -11.06 0.48
CA ILE A 438 -23.33 -11.95 1.01
C ILE A 438 -23.99 -13.20 1.62
N TYR A 439 -25.00 -13.08 2.45
CA TYR A 439 -25.72 -14.21 3.04
C TYR A 439 -26.30 -15.13 1.96
N HIS A 440 -26.92 -14.55 0.93
CA HIS A 440 -27.45 -15.32 -0.20
C HIS A 440 -26.35 -16.09 -0.94
N ALA A 441 -25.19 -15.47 -1.16
CA ALA A 441 -24.04 -16.14 -1.79
C ALA A 441 -23.53 -17.33 -0.98
N LEU A 442 -23.45 -17.18 0.35
CA LEU A 442 -22.99 -18.23 1.25
C LEU A 442 -24.00 -19.36 1.40
N ASP A 443 -25.31 -19.06 1.46
CA ASP A 443 -26.38 -20.06 1.56
C ASP A 443 -26.52 -20.89 0.25
N MET A 444 -26.13 -20.35 -0.91
CA MET A 444 -26.18 -21.10 -2.17
C MET A 444 -24.87 -21.86 -2.50
N ALA A 445 -23.76 -21.56 -1.81
CA ALA A 445 -22.47 -22.16 -2.08
C ALA A 445 -22.45 -23.64 -1.68
N CYS A 446 -21.91 -24.49 -2.54
CA CYS A 446 -21.76 -25.93 -2.36
C CYS A 446 -20.29 -26.32 -2.30
N LYS A 447 -20.05 -27.61 -2.05
CA LYS A 447 -18.67 -28.15 -1.96
C LYS A 447 -17.89 -27.90 -3.24
N GLY A 448 -16.71 -27.32 -3.08
CA GLY A 448 -15.79 -26.98 -4.17
C GLY A 448 -16.07 -25.65 -4.87
N ASP A 449 -17.09 -24.87 -4.40
CA ASP A 449 -17.37 -23.55 -4.94
C ASP A 449 -16.41 -22.51 -4.36
N VAL A 450 -16.33 -21.36 -5.06
CA VAL A 450 -15.62 -20.18 -4.56
C VAL A 450 -16.56 -18.98 -4.59
N VAL A 451 -16.68 -18.30 -3.44
CA VAL A 451 -17.41 -17.04 -3.29
C VAL A 451 -16.40 -15.88 -3.27
N LEU A 452 -16.53 -14.94 -4.21
CA LEU A 452 -15.72 -13.74 -4.28
C LEU A 452 -16.55 -12.52 -3.84
N LEU A 453 -16.06 -11.80 -2.83
CA LEU A 453 -16.61 -10.51 -2.40
C LEU A 453 -15.68 -9.41 -2.95
N LEU A 454 -16.14 -8.69 -3.98
CA LEU A 454 -15.31 -7.73 -4.71
C LEU A 454 -15.79 -6.28 -4.52
N GLY A 455 -14.83 -5.35 -4.48
CA GLY A 455 -15.04 -3.90 -4.44
C GLY A 455 -14.68 -3.25 -3.12
N LYS A 456 -15.12 -3.80 -2.00
CA LYS A 456 -14.92 -3.23 -0.66
C LYS A 456 -13.55 -3.52 -0.08
N GLY A 457 -13.11 -4.77 -0.19
CA GLY A 457 -11.80 -5.18 0.33
C GLY A 457 -11.65 -4.85 1.82
N HIS A 458 -10.70 -3.97 2.15
CA HIS A 458 -10.40 -3.53 3.52
C HIS A 458 -11.24 -2.34 4.01
N GLU A 459 -12.16 -1.81 3.21
CA GLU A 459 -13.01 -0.69 3.62
C GLU A 459 -13.97 -1.12 4.74
N THR A 460 -14.07 -0.31 5.80
CA THR A 460 -14.98 -0.51 6.94
C THR A 460 -16.18 0.45 6.91
N TYR A 461 -16.50 1.00 5.75
CA TYR A 461 -17.59 1.95 5.57
C TYR A 461 -18.29 1.77 4.23
N MET A 462 -19.52 2.28 4.14
CA MET A 462 -20.30 2.42 2.91
C MET A 462 -20.95 3.79 2.85
N ILE A 463 -20.85 4.46 1.70
CA ILE A 463 -21.53 5.74 1.44
C ILE A 463 -22.83 5.43 0.72
N GLY A 464 -23.96 5.67 1.37
CA GLY A 464 -25.29 5.32 0.90
C GLY A 464 -25.82 6.13 -0.29
N GLU A 465 -27.04 5.79 -0.74
CA GLU A 465 -27.80 6.58 -1.74
C GLU A 465 -28.14 8.00 -1.20
N ASP A 466 -28.23 8.16 0.10
CA ASP A 466 -28.41 9.42 0.81
C ASP A 466 -27.11 10.20 1.07
N GLU A 467 -26.01 9.75 0.50
CA GLU A 467 -24.63 10.30 0.69
C GLU A 467 -24.11 10.20 2.14
N VAL A 468 -24.80 9.50 3.02
CA VAL A 468 -24.40 9.30 4.41
C VAL A 468 -23.40 8.12 4.49
N THR A 469 -22.29 8.34 5.17
CA THR A 469 -21.30 7.30 5.45
C THR A 469 -21.75 6.49 6.66
N ARG A 470 -21.81 5.17 6.52
CA ARG A 470 -22.16 4.21 7.57
C ARG A 470 -21.04 3.18 7.73
N HIS A 471 -20.92 2.65 8.94
CA HIS A 471 -20.03 1.50 9.16
C HIS A 471 -20.52 0.28 8.39
N PHE A 472 -19.62 -0.42 7.71
CA PHE A 472 -19.88 -1.67 7.01
C PHE A 472 -18.57 -2.40 6.78
N SER A 473 -18.44 -3.63 7.24
CA SER A 473 -17.24 -4.47 7.04
C SER A 473 -17.67 -5.85 6.57
N GLU A 474 -17.13 -6.30 5.43
CA GLU A 474 -17.39 -7.66 4.92
C GLU A 474 -16.89 -8.72 5.89
N THR A 475 -15.74 -8.50 6.53
CA THR A 475 -15.20 -9.41 7.55
C THR A 475 -16.18 -9.59 8.71
N GLU A 476 -16.75 -8.50 9.22
CA GLU A 476 -17.74 -8.55 10.31
C GLU A 476 -19.03 -9.28 9.89
N VAL A 477 -19.48 -9.04 8.65
CA VAL A 477 -20.66 -9.73 8.08
C VAL A 477 -20.42 -11.24 8.00
N LEU A 478 -19.22 -11.67 7.60
CA LEU A 478 -18.87 -13.11 7.56
C LEU A 478 -18.81 -13.73 8.96
N GLU A 479 -18.24 -13.04 9.94
CA GLU A 479 -18.19 -13.51 11.33
C GLU A 479 -19.60 -13.59 11.94
N GLU A 480 -20.47 -12.63 11.64
CA GLU A 480 -21.89 -12.66 12.06
C GLU A 480 -22.62 -13.85 11.43
N TYR A 481 -22.43 -14.08 10.12
CA TYR A 481 -22.99 -15.24 9.42
C TYR A 481 -22.57 -16.57 10.07
N LYS A 482 -21.26 -16.74 10.34
CA LYS A 482 -20.73 -17.94 11.02
C LYS A 482 -21.42 -18.16 12.36
N LYS A 483 -21.55 -17.10 13.16
CA LYS A 483 -22.17 -17.17 14.47
C LYS A 483 -23.66 -17.57 14.37
N GLU A 484 -24.43 -16.95 13.45
CA GLU A 484 -25.84 -17.22 13.23
C GLU A 484 -26.12 -18.65 12.73
N ARG A 485 -25.21 -19.20 11.92
CA ARG A 485 -25.30 -20.57 11.37
C ARG A 485 -24.65 -21.65 12.25
N GLY A 486 -24.03 -21.27 13.37
CA GLY A 486 -23.34 -22.22 14.25
C GLY A 486 -22.08 -22.82 13.63
N LEU A 487 -21.44 -22.12 12.68
CA LEU A 487 -20.25 -22.56 11.95
C LEU A 487 -18.94 -22.24 12.70
N ASN A 488 -19.02 -21.88 13.98
CA ASN A 488 -17.84 -21.65 14.81
C ASN A 488 -17.14 -22.99 15.07
N ALA A 489 -15.96 -23.16 14.49
CA ALA A 489 -15.05 -24.26 14.78
C ALA A 489 -14.24 -24.00 16.05
#